data_f7f12c820b369282e0446814a7c0feb7
#
_entry.id   f7f12c820b369282e0446814a7c0feb7
#
_cell.length_a   1.000
_cell.length_b   1.000
_cell.length_c   1.000
_cell.angle_alpha   90.00
_cell.angle_beta   90.00
_cell.angle_gamma   90.00
#
_symmetry.space_group_name_H-M   'P 1'
#
loop_
_entity.id
_entity.type
_entity.pdbx_description
1 polymer ?
#
loop_
_entity_poly.entity_id
_entity_poly.type
_entity_poly.pdbx_seq_one_letter_code
_entity_poly.pdbx_strand_id
1 'polypeptide(L)'
;MTVRSDIAYINTTRYNDFMNIFVIIYWLALIAEIIIRAPIDNARKKEKITEQRVSSQEKILISLLAIGGLVVPIIYSVSNWLNFANYVLPLWAGWIGVLLTILAVIVFWRAHADLSVNWSPSLEIREKHELITRGIYSYIRHPMYASQWLLAIGQPLLLQNWLAGWLNLVVFIFFYLLRVRAEEKMMLDTFGEQYQAYMQKVGGVFPKFK
;
A
#
# COMPACT_ATOMS: atom_id res chain seq x y z
N MET A 1 -6.46 -19.66 -44.88
CA MET A 1 -6.65 -20.01 -43.46
C MET A 1 -5.54 -19.47 -42.56
N THR A 2 -4.42 -19.03 -43.08
CA THR A 2 -3.17 -18.61 -42.37
C THR A 2 -3.21 -17.20 -41.74
N VAL A 3 -3.79 -16.19 -42.41
CA VAL A 3 -3.74 -14.78 -41.94
C VAL A 3 -4.48 -14.53 -40.62
N ARG A 4 -5.57 -15.28 -40.36
CA ARG A 4 -6.35 -15.12 -39.10
C ARG A 4 -5.63 -15.75 -37.89
N SER A 5 -4.87 -16.81 -38.11
CA SER A 5 -4.03 -17.44 -37.07
C SER A 5 -2.85 -16.56 -36.69
N ASP A 6 -2.24 -15.87 -37.65
CA ASP A 6 -1.08 -15.02 -37.43
C ASP A 6 -1.45 -13.74 -36.69
N ILE A 7 -2.62 -13.14 -37.00
CA ILE A 7 -3.15 -11.97 -36.27
C ILE A 7 -3.51 -12.34 -34.80
N ALA A 8 -4.11 -13.52 -34.61
CA ALA A 8 -4.43 -13.99 -33.25
C ALA A 8 -3.15 -14.27 -32.45
N TYR A 9 -2.16 -14.89 -33.05
CA TYR A 9 -0.86 -15.15 -32.43
C TYR A 9 -0.12 -13.85 -32.07
N ILE A 10 -0.04 -12.88 -32.97
CA ILE A 10 0.60 -11.57 -32.73
C ILE A 10 -0.11 -10.81 -31.61
N ASN A 11 -1.45 -10.86 -31.55
CA ASN A 11 -2.21 -10.19 -30.48
C ASN A 11 -1.99 -10.87 -29.13
N THR A 12 -1.90 -12.19 -29.07
CA THR A 12 -1.63 -12.94 -27.84
C THR A 12 -0.22 -12.69 -27.33
N THR A 13 0.77 -12.67 -28.22
CA THR A 13 2.16 -12.39 -27.83
C THR A 13 2.30 -10.97 -27.30
N ARG A 14 1.75 -9.97 -27.98
CA ARG A 14 1.73 -8.57 -27.47
C ARG A 14 1.04 -8.45 -26.11
N TYR A 15 -0.09 -9.13 -25.92
CA TYR A 15 -0.79 -9.10 -24.65
C TYR A 15 0.07 -9.67 -23.53
N ASN A 16 0.75 -10.79 -23.76
CA ASN A 16 1.65 -11.41 -22.78
C ASN A 16 2.85 -10.50 -22.45
N ASP A 17 3.39 -9.79 -23.44
CA ASP A 17 4.46 -8.81 -23.22
C ASP A 17 4.01 -7.68 -22.28
N PHE A 18 2.80 -7.14 -22.48
CA PHE A 18 2.25 -6.12 -21.57
C PHE A 18 1.98 -6.67 -20.17
N MET A 19 1.52 -7.90 -20.04
CA MET A 19 1.33 -8.55 -18.74
C MET A 19 2.65 -8.67 -17.98
N ASN A 20 3.73 -9.04 -18.65
CA ASN A 20 5.07 -9.08 -18.06
C ASN A 20 5.52 -7.69 -17.58
N ILE A 21 5.24 -6.61 -18.36
CA ILE A 21 5.55 -5.23 -17.98
C ILE A 21 4.78 -4.84 -16.71
N PHE A 22 3.49 -5.16 -16.60
CA PHE A 22 2.69 -4.84 -15.42
C PHE A 22 3.20 -5.55 -14.17
N VAL A 23 3.58 -6.82 -14.28
CA VAL A 23 4.20 -7.57 -13.18
C VAL A 23 5.54 -6.94 -12.76
N ILE A 24 6.37 -6.53 -13.73
CA ILE A 24 7.64 -5.85 -13.45
C ILE A 24 7.38 -4.52 -12.72
N ILE A 25 6.42 -3.72 -13.17
CA ILE A 25 6.06 -2.43 -12.51
C ILE A 25 5.61 -2.67 -11.07
N TYR A 26 4.81 -3.70 -10.83
CA TYR A 26 4.41 -4.09 -9.46
C TYR A 26 5.63 -4.34 -8.57
N TRP A 27 6.60 -5.13 -9.02
CA TRP A 27 7.81 -5.43 -8.26
C TRP A 27 8.71 -4.22 -8.06
N LEU A 28 8.85 -3.38 -9.09
CA LEU A 28 9.60 -2.12 -8.97
C LEU A 28 9.00 -1.19 -7.93
N ALA A 29 7.67 -1.13 -7.83
CA ALA A 29 6.99 -0.33 -6.81
C ALA A 29 7.26 -0.85 -5.39
N LEU A 30 7.18 -2.17 -5.16
CA LEU A 30 7.51 -2.75 -3.86
C LEU A 30 8.98 -2.52 -3.47
N ILE A 31 9.90 -2.65 -4.42
CA ILE A 31 11.33 -2.35 -4.20
C ILE A 31 11.49 -0.87 -3.85
N ALA A 32 10.81 0.04 -4.54
CA ALA A 32 10.84 1.47 -4.23
C ALA A 32 10.32 1.75 -2.82
N GLU A 33 9.23 1.12 -2.38
CA GLU A 33 8.72 1.26 -1.00
C GLU A 33 9.75 0.78 0.04
N ILE A 34 10.43 -0.34 -0.22
CA ILE A 34 11.50 -0.84 0.66
C ILE A 34 12.65 0.17 0.75
N ILE A 35 13.10 0.71 -0.39
CA ILE A 35 14.19 1.69 -0.45
C ILE A 35 13.81 2.98 0.30
N ILE A 36 12.59 3.48 0.13
CA ILE A 36 12.08 4.67 0.80
C ILE A 36 12.03 4.47 2.31
N ARG A 37 11.59 3.29 2.77
CA ARG A 37 11.39 2.97 4.19
C ARG A 37 12.68 2.68 4.93
N ALA A 38 13.65 2.02 4.30
CA ALA A 38 14.84 1.47 4.95
C ALA A 38 15.64 2.50 5.79
N PRO A 39 15.95 3.73 5.31
CA PRO A 39 16.70 4.70 6.10
C PRO A 39 15.92 5.16 7.34
N ILE A 40 14.61 5.32 7.22
CA ILE A 40 13.71 5.76 8.31
C ILE A 40 13.60 4.66 9.37
N ASP A 41 13.47 3.41 8.96
CA ASP A 41 13.44 2.26 9.86
C ASP A 41 14.73 2.13 10.68
N ASN A 42 15.88 2.37 10.05
CA ASN A 42 17.16 2.33 10.72
C ASN A 42 17.35 3.50 11.72
N ALA A 43 16.87 4.70 11.37
CA ALA A 43 16.91 5.84 12.27
C ALA A 43 15.99 5.65 13.47
N ARG A 44 14.76 5.18 13.22
CA ARG A 44 13.73 4.92 14.23
C ARG A 44 14.15 3.89 15.29
N LYS A 45 14.86 2.84 14.92
CA LYS A 45 15.32 1.78 15.84
C LYS A 45 16.21 2.29 16.96
N LYS A 46 16.77 3.49 16.85
CA LYS A 46 17.60 4.13 17.88
C LYS A 46 16.76 4.79 18.99
N GLU A 47 15.48 5.06 18.76
CA GLU A 47 14.57 5.68 19.72
C GLU A 47 13.88 4.60 20.57
N LYS A 48 13.76 4.85 21.90
CA LYS A 48 13.08 3.93 22.81
C LYS A 48 11.56 4.00 22.62
N ILE A 49 10.91 2.85 22.69
CA ILE A 49 9.46 2.73 22.69
C ILE A 49 8.97 3.03 24.11
N THR A 50 8.05 3.97 24.25
CA THR A 50 7.42 4.33 25.53
C THR A 50 6.06 3.66 25.70
N GLU A 51 5.35 3.42 24.59
CA GLU A 51 4.06 2.76 24.59
C GLU A 51 3.90 1.88 23.34
N GLN A 52 3.32 0.69 23.52
CA GLN A 52 3.02 -0.23 22.43
C GLN A 52 1.63 -0.85 22.61
N ARG A 53 0.77 -0.73 21.60
CA ARG A 53 -0.61 -1.25 21.60
C ARG A 53 -0.85 -2.28 20.50
N VAL A 54 0.14 -3.12 20.23
CA VAL A 54 0.05 -4.15 19.17
C VAL A 54 -0.78 -5.32 19.65
N SER A 55 -1.92 -5.56 19.02
CA SER A 55 -2.78 -6.71 19.30
C SER A 55 -2.36 -7.95 18.49
N SER A 56 -2.79 -9.14 18.96
CA SER A 56 -2.60 -10.38 18.19
C SER A 56 -3.32 -10.34 16.85
N GLN A 57 -4.50 -9.68 16.78
CA GLN A 57 -5.24 -9.48 15.53
C GLN A 57 -4.45 -8.64 14.53
N GLU A 58 -3.79 -7.59 15.00
CA GLU A 58 -2.94 -6.75 14.16
C GLU A 58 -1.77 -7.55 13.55
N LYS A 59 -1.10 -8.39 14.35
CA LYS A 59 -0.02 -9.26 13.88
C LYS A 59 -0.50 -10.23 12.79
N ILE A 60 -1.67 -10.84 12.98
CA ILE A 60 -2.28 -11.73 11.99
C ILE A 60 -2.56 -10.96 10.69
N LEU A 61 -3.17 -9.78 10.77
CA LEU A 61 -3.49 -8.98 9.59
C LEU A 61 -2.24 -8.51 8.85
N ILE A 62 -1.20 -8.08 9.55
CA ILE A 62 0.11 -7.73 8.95
C ILE A 62 0.71 -8.95 8.23
N SER A 63 0.63 -10.14 8.83
CA SER A 63 1.11 -11.38 8.21
C SER A 63 0.30 -11.72 6.95
N LEU A 64 -1.02 -11.56 7.00
CA LEU A 64 -1.89 -11.77 5.84
C LEU A 64 -1.63 -10.74 4.72
N LEU A 65 -1.35 -9.47 5.07
CA LEU A 65 -0.92 -8.46 4.09
C LEU A 65 0.41 -8.85 3.43
N ALA A 66 1.36 -9.36 4.20
CA ALA A 66 2.62 -9.86 3.64
C ALA A 66 2.39 -11.07 2.71
N ILE A 67 1.46 -11.96 3.06
CA ILE A 67 1.08 -13.07 2.19
C ILE A 67 0.44 -12.55 0.90
N GLY A 68 -0.57 -11.67 0.98
CA GLY A 68 -1.30 -11.15 -0.17
C GLY A 68 -0.51 -10.18 -1.04
N GLY A 69 0.38 -9.38 -0.44
CA GLY A 69 1.19 -8.36 -1.14
C GLY A 69 2.58 -8.85 -1.55
N LEU A 70 3.07 -9.99 -1.04
CA LEU A 70 4.41 -10.47 -1.36
C LEU A 70 4.41 -11.96 -1.74
N VAL A 71 3.99 -12.86 -0.84
CA VAL A 71 4.15 -14.31 -1.03
C VAL A 71 3.34 -14.82 -2.22
N VAL A 72 2.04 -14.48 -2.29
CA VAL A 72 1.16 -14.91 -3.39
C VAL A 72 1.59 -14.30 -4.73
N PRO A 73 1.92 -13.00 -4.84
CA PRO A 73 2.53 -12.43 -6.04
C PRO A 73 3.86 -13.07 -6.45
N ILE A 74 4.72 -13.51 -5.50
CA ILE A 74 5.93 -14.27 -5.85
C ILE A 74 5.53 -15.59 -6.53
N ILE A 75 4.65 -16.38 -5.90
CA ILE A 75 4.20 -17.65 -6.48
C ILE A 75 3.61 -17.45 -7.87
N TYR A 76 2.81 -16.41 -8.05
CA TYR A 76 2.25 -16.01 -9.34
C TYR A 76 3.33 -15.69 -10.38
N SER A 77 4.39 -14.98 -9.99
CA SER A 77 5.42 -14.51 -10.91
C SER A 77 6.42 -15.61 -11.35
N VAL A 78 6.65 -16.62 -10.46
CA VAL A 78 7.71 -17.64 -10.70
C VAL A 78 7.15 -19.03 -11.01
N SER A 79 5.82 -19.22 -10.96
CA SER A 79 5.21 -20.52 -11.21
C SER A 79 3.90 -20.41 -11.98
N ASN A 80 3.41 -21.53 -12.49
CA ASN A 80 2.11 -21.64 -13.15
C ASN A 80 0.98 -22.06 -12.22
N TRP A 81 1.23 -22.17 -10.92
CA TRP A 81 0.27 -22.71 -9.95
C TRP A 81 -1.01 -21.88 -9.82
N LEU A 82 -0.93 -20.59 -10.06
CA LEU A 82 -2.06 -19.68 -9.95
C LEU A 82 -2.72 -19.34 -11.29
N ASN A 83 -2.30 -19.97 -12.42
CA ASN A 83 -2.84 -19.67 -13.73
C ASN A 83 -4.36 -19.93 -13.85
N PHE A 84 -4.90 -20.87 -13.06
CA PHE A 84 -6.33 -21.15 -13.01
C PHE A 84 -7.17 -19.96 -12.53
N ALA A 85 -6.54 -19.02 -11.82
CA ALA A 85 -7.17 -17.84 -11.26
C ALA A 85 -6.93 -16.58 -12.11
N ASN A 86 -6.31 -16.70 -13.29
CA ASN A 86 -6.10 -15.58 -14.19
C ASN A 86 -7.42 -15.09 -14.80
N TYR A 87 -7.52 -13.76 -14.96
CA TYR A 87 -8.56 -13.11 -15.75
C TYR A 87 -7.93 -12.09 -16.69
N VAL A 88 -8.68 -11.67 -17.68
CA VAL A 88 -8.21 -10.75 -18.71
C VAL A 88 -8.97 -9.45 -18.62
N LEU A 89 -8.26 -8.35 -18.47
CA LEU A 89 -8.82 -7.00 -18.55
C LEU A 89 -8.37 -6.31 -19.86
N PRO A 90 -9.14 -5.34 -20.35
CA PRO A 90 -8.66 -4.47 -21.42
C PRO A 90 -7.35 -3.79 -21.04
N LEU A 91 -6.48 -3.56 -21.99
CA LEU A 91 -5.11 -3.04 -21.75
C LEU A 91 -5.09 -1.71 -20.98
N TRP A 92 -6.10 -0.86 -21.20
CA TRP A 92 -6.24 0.40 -20.48
C TRP A 92 -6.41 0.22 -18.96
N ALA A 93 -6.99 -0.89 -18.50
CA ALA A 93 -7.14 -1.17 -17.08
C ALA A 93 -5.76 -1.43 -16.42
N GLY A 94 -4.86 -2.15 -17.10
CA GLY A 94 -3.47 -2.30 -16.64
C GLY A 94 -2.75 -0.95 -16.52
N TRP A 95 -2.94 -0.05 -17.47
CA TRP A 95 -2.35 1.30 -17.41
C TRP A 95 -2.94 2.16 -16.29
N ILE A 96 -4.23 2.00 -15.96
CA ILE A 96 -4.80 2.59 -14.73
C ILE A 96 -4.10 2.01 -13.50
N GLY A 97 -3.86 0.70 -13.46
CA GLY A 97 -3.08 0.06 -12.40
C GLY A 97 -1.68 0.67 -12.25
N VAL A 98 -0.98 0.93 -13.38
CA VAL A 98 0.32 1.62 -13.40
C VAL A 98 0.21 3.02 -12.80
N LEU A 99 -0.76 3.81 -13.22
CA LEU A 99 -0.98 5.16 -12.71
C LEU A 99 -1.23 5.17 -11.19
N LEU A 100 -2.12 4.29 -10.70
CA LEU A 100 -2.40 4.15 -9.28
C LEU A 100 -1.14 3.76 -8.49
N THR A 101 -0.35 2.85 -9.02
CA THR A 101 0.90 2.39 -8.40
C THR A 101 1.95 3.49 -8.34
N ILE A 102 2.11 4.28 -9.39
CA ILE A 102 3.01 5.45 -9.38
C ILE A 102 2.55 6.47 -8.34
N LEU A 103 1.27 6.78 -8.29
CA LEU A 103 0.70 7.70 -7.29
C LEU A 103 0.90 7.14 -5.87
N ALA A 104 0.73 5.82 -5.68
CA ALA A 104 1.00 5.16 -4.40
C ALA A 104 2.44 5.40 -3.94
N VAL A 105 3.42 5.16 -4.78
CA VAL A 105 4.85 5.36 -4.44
C VAL A 105 5.16 6.82 -4.14
N ILE A 106 4.59 7.78 -4.90
CA ILE A 106 4.76 9.22 -4.65
C ILE A 106 4.19 9.61 -3.29
N VAL A 107 2.95 9.20 -3.00
CA VAL A 107 2.29 9.49 -1.71
C VAL A 107 3.05 8.82 -0.56
N PHE A 108 3.52 7.58 -0.75
CA PHE A 108 4.32 6.84 0.23
C PHE A 108 5.63 7.55 0.54
N TRP A 109 6.34 8.00 -0.48
CA TRP A 109 7.58 8.76 -0.32
C TRP A 109 7.34 10.07 0.45
N ARG A 110 6.32 10.86 0.05
CA ARG A 110 5.99 12.10 0.74
C ARG A 110 5.59 11.87 2.20
N ALA A 111 4.77 10.85 2.45
CA ALA A 111 4.36 10.50 3.80
C ALA A 111 5.55 10.15 4.69
N HIS A 112 6.50 9.35 4.20
CA HIS A 112 7.71 9.00 4.94
C HIS A 112 8.66 10.20 5.11
N ALA A 113 8.83 11.02 4.08
CA ALA A 113 9.69 12.21 4.15
C ALA A 113 9.19 13.23 5.19
N ASP A 114 7.87 13.44 5.25
CA ASP A 114 7.26 14.41 6.18
C ASP A 114 7.17 13.85 7.62
N LEU A 115 6.92 12.54 7.78
CA LEU A 115 6.79 11.89 9.09
C LEU A 115 8.15 11.55 9.72
N SER A 116 9.13 11.21 8.89
CA SER A 116 10.49 10.88 9.33
C SER A 116 10.51 9.80 10.43
N VAL A 117 11.26 10.03 11.52
CA VAL A 117 11.41 9.09 12.65
C VAL A 117 10.13 8.87 13.47
N ASN A 118 9.11 9.73 13.30
CA ASN A 118 7.79 9.54 13.91
C ASN A 118 6.99 8.41 13.28
N TRP A 119 7.44 7.86 12.14
CA TRP A 119 6.79 6.72 11.52
C TRP A 119 7.03 5.41 12.30
N SER A 120 6.00 4.56 12.39
CA SER A 120 6.12 3.20 12.90
C SER A 120 5.25 2.21 12.11
N PRO A 121 5.72 0.98 11.85
CA PRO A 121 4.91 -0.07 11.24
C PRO A 121 3.85 -0.63 12.19
N SER A 122 4.00 -0.42 13.50
CA SER A 122 3.12 -0.88 14.56
C SER A 122 2.58 0.30 15.39
N LEU A 123 1.54 0.04 16.20
CA LEU A 123 0.97 1.04 17.11
C LEU A 123 1.92 1.25 18.31
N GLU A 124 2.85 2.19 18.17
CA GLU A 124 3.83 2.52 19.19
C GLU A 124 4.11 4.03 19.25
N ILE A 125 4.31 4.52 20.46
CA ILE A 125 4.77 5.87 20.74
C ILE A 125 6.21 5.77 21.23
N ARG A 126 7.05 6.72 20.83
CA ARG A 126 8.47 6.81 21.20
C ARG A 126 8.73 8.08 22.00
N GLU A 127 9.88 8.14 22.72
CA GLU A 127 10.21 9.24 23.63
C GLU A 127 10.13 10.65 22.98
N LYS A 128 10.48 10.73 21.66
CA LYS A 128 10.46 12.01 20.92
C LYS A 128 9.33 12.07 19.89
N HIS A 129 8.21 11.39 20.15
CA HIS A 129 7.11 11.37 19.20
C HIS A 129 6.40 12.74 19.15
N GLU A 130 6.37 13.32 17.96
CA GLU A 130 5.74 14.62 17.71
C GLU A 130 4.51 14.45 16.81
N LEU A 131 3.50 15.29 17.04
CA LEU A 131 2.34 15.38 16.16
C LEU A 131 2.71 16.15 14.87
N ILE A 132 2.89 15.43 13.77
CA ILE A 132 3.21 16.02 12.48
C ILE A 132 1.92 16.44 11.77
N THR A 133 1.79 17.75 11.52
CA THR A 133 0.63 18.36 10.84
C THR A 133 1.01 19.18 9.60
N ARG A 134 2.29 19.08 9.18
CA ARG A 134 2.87 19.80 8.03
C ARG A 134 3.01 18.88 6.80
N GLY A 135 3.37 19.47 5.67
CA GLY A 135 3.58 18.73 4.43
C GLY A 135 2.30 18.03 3.98
N ILE A 136 2.37 16.76 3.58
CA ILE A 136 1.20 16.00 3.15
C ILE A 136 0.18 15.80 4.30
N TYR A 137 0.64 15.83 5.56
CA TYR A 137 -0.19 15.72 6.76
C TYR A 137 -1.04 16.98 7.01
N SER A 138 -0.79 18.09 6.31
CA SER A 138 -1.69 19.25 6.34
C SER A 138 -2.96 19.05 5.51
N TYR A 139 -2.99 18.07 4.62
CA TYR A 139 -4.13 17.76 3.74
C TYR A 139 -4.91 16.53 4.18
N ILE A 140 -4.19 15.47 4.57
CA ILE A 140 -4.77 14.20 5.05
C ILE A 140 -3.99 13.68 6.25
N ARG A 141 -4.71 13.08 7.23
CA ARG A 141 -4.07 12.56 8.45
C ARG A 141 -3.37 11.21 8.24
N HIS A 142 -3.82 10.45 7.24
CA HIS A 142 -3.36 9.07 6.99
C HIS A 142 -2.82 8.88 5.57
N PRO A 143 -1.79 9.63 5.14
CA PRO A 143 -1.27 9.51 3.78
C PRO A 143 -0.62 8.15 3.51
N MET A 144 -0.09 7.47 4.55
CA MET A 144 0.43 6.12 4.43
C MET A 144 -0.66 5.13 4.04
N TYR A 145 -1.84 5.23 4.68
CA TYR A 145 -2.98 4.39 4.29
C TYR A 145 -3.54 4.78 2.93
N ALA A 146 -3.53 6.06 2.56
CA ALA A 146 -3.93 6.50 1.22
C ALA A 146 -3.04 5.88 0.14
N SER A 147 -1.73 5.85 0.35
CA SER A 147 -0.77 5.16 -0.51
C SER A 147 -1.08 3.67 -0.63
N GLN A 148 -1.28 2.99 0.50
CA GLN A 148 -1.58 1.55 0.50
C GLN A 148 -2.93 1.22 -0.15
N TRP A 149 -3.94 2.10 -0.05
CA TRP A 149 -5.19 1.98 -0.81
C TRP A 149 -4.95 2.02 -2.31
N LEU A 150 -4.16 2.99 -2.79
CA LEU A 150 -3.82 3.10 -4.21
C LEU A 150 -3.09 1.85 -4.70
N LEU A 151 -2.12 1.34 -3.93
CA LEU A 151 -1.39 0.13 -4.28
C LEU A 151 -2.30 -1.10 -4.29
N ALA A 152 -3.14 -1.28 -3.25
CA ALA A 152 -4.04 -2.41 -3.12
C ALA A 152 -5.11 -2.45 -4.22
N ILE A 153 -5.59 -1.28 -4.70
CA ILE A 153 -6.51 -1.19 -5.84
C ILE A 153 -5.76 -1.40 -7.16
N GLY A 154 -4.52 -0.92 -7.28
CA GLY A 154 -3.68 -1.09 -8.47
C GLY A 154 -3.25 -2.54 -8.70
N GLN A 155 -2.99 -3.29 -7.63
CA GLN A 155 -2.49 -4.67 -7.69
C GLN A 155 -3.37 -5.62 -8.54
N PRO A 156 -4.71 -5.71 -8.38
CA PRO A 156 -5.53 -6.57 -9.24
C PRO A 156 -5.56 -6.12 -10.71
N LEU A 157 -5.38 -4.84 -10.99
CA LEU A 157 -5.30 -4.33 -12.35
C LEU A 157 -3.97 -4.70 -13.03
N LEU A 158 -2.88 -4.78 -12.26
CA LEU A 158 -1.56 -5.15 -12.75
C LEU A 158 -1.40 -6.67 -12.90
N LEU A 159 -1.77 -7.43 -11.86
CA LEU A 159 -1.49 -8.87 -11.83
C LEU A 159 -2.55 -9.70 -12.53
N GLN A 160 -3.77 -9.18 -12.71
CA GLN A 160 -4.90 -9.82 -13.41
C GLN A 160 -5.11 -11.29 -12.98
N ASN A 161 -5.04 -11.54 -11.68
CA ASN A 161 -5.24 -12.83 -11.06
C ASN A 161 -6.08 -12.69 -9.79
N TRP A 162 -7.08 -13.53 -9.60
CA TRP A 162 -8.01 -13.43 -8.47
C TRP A 162 -7.31 -13.56 -7.11
N LEU A 163 -6.29 -14.40 -7.00
CA LEU A 163 -5.56 -14.59 -5.76
C LEU A 163 -4.44 -13.56 -5.61
N ALA A 164 -3.53 -13.48 -6.58
CA ALA A 164 -2.39 -12.57 -6.52
C ALA A 164 -2.78 -11.09 -6.57
N GLY A 165 -3.90 -10.76 -7.20
CA GLY A 165 -4.40 -9.38 -7.28
C GLY A 165 -5.25 -8.97 -6.08
N TRP A 166 -6.32 -9.71 -5.78
CA TRP A 166 -7.37 -9.26 -4.87
C TRP A 166 -7.15 -9.57 -3.40
N LEU A 167 -6.35 -10.60 -3.07
CA LEU A 167 -6.18 -11.02 -1.67
C LEU A 167 -5.67 -9.86 -0.80
N ASN A 168 -4.67 -9.13 -1.29
CA ASN A 168 -4.12 -7.99 -0.56
C ASN A 168 -5.16 -6.89 -0.33
N LEU A 169 -5.97 -6.56 -1.34
CA LEU A 169 -7.03 -5.55 -1.21
C LEU A 169 -8.06 -5.96 -0.14
N VAL A 170 -8.52 -7.21 -0.18
CA VAL A 170 -9.49 -7.72 0.80
C VAL A 170 -8.93 -7.65 2.22
N VAL A 171 -7.70 -8.14 2.42
CA VAL A 171 -7.05 -8.08 3.74
C VAL A 171 -6.81 -6.65 4.18
N PHE A 172 -6.42 -5.76 3.26
CA PHE A 172 -6.16 -4.36 3.58
C PHE A 172 -7.42 -3.60 4.03
N ILE A 173 -8.60 -3.92 3.49
CA ILE A 173 -9.87 -3.35 3.97
C ILE A 173 -10.04 -3.61 5.47
N PHE A 174 -9.90 -4.87 5.90
CA PHE A 174 -10.05 -5.23 7.32
C PHE A 174 -8.94 -4.63 8.18
N PHE A 175 -7.69 -4.68 7.71
CA PHE A 175 -6.57 -4.06 8.39
C PHE A 175 -6.80 -2.57 8.61
N TYR A 176 -7.17 -1.83 7.57
CA TYR A 176 -7.42 -0.39 7.65
C TYR A 176 -8.53 -0.06 8.65
N LEU A 177 -9.67 -0.74 8.57
CA LEU A 177 -10.83 -0.46 9.44
C LEU A 177 -10.52 -0.67 10.93
N LEU A 178 -9.73 -1.68 11.26
CA LEU A 178 -9.33 -1.97 12.62
C LEU A 178 -8.20 -1.04 13.09
N ARG A 179 -7.19 -0.87 12.24
CA ARG A 179 -5.98 -0.15 12.57
C ARG A 179 -6.20 1.36 12.72
N VAL A 180 -6.92 1.98 11.79
CA VAL A 180 -7.11 3.44 11.81
C VAL A 180 -7.81 3.90 13.07
N ARG A 181 -8.80 3.14 13.56
CA ARG A 181 -9.51 3.46 14.81
C ARG A 181 -8.61 3.37 16.04
N ALA A 182 -7.79 2.32 16.10
CA ALA A 182 -6.85 2.13 17.20
C ALA A 182 -5.74 3.19 17.19
N GLU A 183 -5.26 3.56 16.00
CA GLU A 183 -4.26 4.62 15.82
C GLU A 183 -4.80 5.99 16.21
N GLU A 184 -5.99 6.39 15.74
CA GLU A 184 -6.61 7.66 16.11
C GLU A 184 -6.90 7.74 17.62
N LYS A 185 -7.32 6.63 18.24
CA LYS A 185 -7.47 6.57 19.70
C LYS A 185 -6.14 6.77 20.40
N MET A 186 -5.09 6.09 19.97
CA MET A 186 -3.75 6.24 20.55
C MET A 186 -3.24 7.69 20.43
N MET A 187 -3.46 8.32 19.27
CA MET A 187 -3.08 9.72 19.04
C MET A 187 -3.88 10.69 19.90
N LEU A 188 -5.19 10.44 20.11
CA LEU A 188 -6.02 11.23 21.04
C LEU A 188 -5.56 11.07 22.49
N ASP A 189 -5.25 9.85 22.93
CA ASP A 189 -4.75 9.58 24.27
C ASP A 189 -3.39 10.27 24.53
N THR A 190 -2.55 10.39 23.47
CA THR A 190 -1.20 10.97 23.56
C THR A 190 -1.20 12.49 23.43
N PHE A 191 -1.93 13.06 22.47
CA PHE A 191 -1.87 14.48 22.12
C PHE A 191 -3.13 15.27 22.50
N GLY A 192 -4.18 14.60 22.99
CA GLY A 192 -5.39 15.22 23.54
C GLY A 192 -6.04 16.23 22.58
N GLU A 193 -6.25 17.45 23.08
CA GLU A 193 -6.92 18.54 22.35
C GLU A 193 -6.21 18.94 21.06
N GLN A 194 -4.88 18.81 21.00
CA GLN A 194 -4.12 19.13 19.79
C GLN A 194 -4.51 18.21 18.62
N TYR A 195 -4.62 16.89 18.90
CA TYR A 195 -5.05 15.95 17.88
C TYR A 195 -6.52 16.11 17.54
N GLN A 196 -7.38 16.43 18.52
CA GLN A 196 -8.79 16.71 18.30
C GLN A 196 -8.98 17.92 17.36
N ALA A 197 -8.27 19.01 17.58
CA ALA A 197 -8.29 20.19 16.72
C ALA A 197 -7.78 19.87 15.31
N TYR A 198 -6.76 19.02 15.19
CA TYR A 198 -6.24 18.54 13.92
C TYR A 198 -7.27 17.70 13.16
N MET A 199 -7.96 16.77 13.82
CA MET A 199 -9.05 15.97 13.23
C MET A 199 -10.22 16.81 12.70
N GLN A 200 -10.51 17.94 13.34
CA GLN A 200 -11.57 18.85 12.87
C GLN A 200 -11.20 19.52 11.53
N LYS A 201 -9.92 19.84 11.33
CA LYS A 201 -9.43 20.60 10.17
C LYS A 201 -9.03 19.73 8.99
N VAL A 202 -8.48 18.52 9.25
CA VAL A 202 -7.85 17.67 8.25
C VAL A 202 -8.63 16.35 8.09
N GLY A 203 -8.80 15.87 6.87
CA GLY A 203 -9.48 14.60 6.59
C GLY A 203 -8.62 13.38 6.92
N GLY A 204 -9.21 12.18 6.91
CA GLY A 204 -8.50 10.91 7.11
C GLY A 204 -7.59 10.58 5.92
N VAL A 205 -8.05 9.68 5.04
CA VAL A 205 -7.36 9.33 3.77
C VAL A 205 -7.75 10.23 2.60
N PHE A 206 -8.84 10.99 2.73
CA PHE A 206 -9.26 11.99 1.76
C PHE A 206 -9.20 13.39 2.39
N PRO A 207 -8.84 14.44 1.62
CA PRO A 207 -8.91 15.81 2.11
C PRO A 207 -10.34 16.19 2.54
N LYS A 208 -10.45 17.03 3.57
CA LYS A 208 -11.73 17.71 3.85
C LYS A 208 -11.88 18.87 2.89
N PHE A 209 -12.91 18.82 2.07
CA PHE A 209 -13.35 19.99 1.31
C PHE A 209 -14.09 20.93 2.29
N LYS A 210 -13.69 22.19 2.32
CA LYS A 210 -14.36 23.25 3.07
C LYS A 210 -15.60 23.68 2.34
#